data_cd5abd9ff860743372c6808ea5ce8a92
#
_entry.id   cd5abd9ff860743372c6808ea5ce8a92
#
_cell.length_a   1.000
_cell.length_b   1.000
_cell.length_c   1.000
_cell.angle_alpha   90.00
_cell.angle_beta   90.00
_cell.angle_gamma   90.00
#
_symmetry.space_group_name_H-M   'P 1'
#
loop_
_entity.id
_entity.type
_entity.pdbx_description
1 polymer ?
#
loop_
_entity_poly.entity_id
_entity_poly.type
_entity_poly.pdbx_seq_one_letter_code
_entity_poly.pdbx_strand_id
1 'polypeptide(L)'
;IIERAEGVFIYDSTGRKYLDAFAGLWCVNIGYGRREIADVVRRQMNELPYYNAFFGTTTPPATLLAQKIASHAGPGMNHVFFTNSGSEANDTWFRMARVYWKALGHPAKTKVIARRNGYHGSTVAGASLGGMKWMHEQGSLPIDGVAHIGQPYWYAEGGDLSPAEFGLKVARELNEKIDELGEENVAAFVAEPIQGAGGVIVPPETYWPEIARICKARNILLVSD
;
A
#
# COMPACT_ATOMS: atom_id res chain seq x y z
N ILE A 1 -13.78 7.08 25.78
CA ILE A 1 -12.78 8.09 25.35
C ILE A 1 -11.43 7.62 25.86
N ILE A 2 -10.44 7.53 25.00
CA ILE A 2 -9.06 7.22 25.39
C ILE A 2 -8.34 8.55 25.65
N GLU A 3 -7.73 8.68 26.82
CA GLU A 3 -7.10 9.94 27.28
C GLU A 3 -5.59 9.83 27.43
N ARG A 4 -5.07 8.64 27.70
CA ARG A 4 -3.66 8.46 28.00
C ARG A 4 -3.16 7.11 27.46
N ALA A 5 -1.88 7.02 27.17
CA ALA A 5 -1.23 5.78 26.76
C ALA A 5 0.21 5.72 27.29
N GLU A 6 0.70 4.51 27.56
CA GLU A 6 2.08 4.26 28.04
C GLU A 6 2.51 2.83 27.69
N GLY A 7 3.68 2.69 27.08
CA GLY A 7 4.20 1.41 26.63
C GLY A 7 3.24 0.73 25.65
N VAL A 8 2.60 -0.35 26.04
CA VAL A 8 1.61 -1.09 25.24
C VAL A 8 0.18 -0.94 25.78
N PHE A 9 -0.04 0.00 26.66
CA PHE A 9 -1.33 0.18 27.32
C PHE A 9 -1.96 1.53 26.99
N ILE A 10 -3.28 1.53 26.87
CA ILE A 10 -4.13 2.72 26.76
C ILE A 10 -5.06 2.81 27.98
N TYR A 11 -5.51 4.01 28.29
CA TYR A 11 -6.36 4.31 29.44
C TYR A 11 -7.52 5.18 29.00
N ASP A 12 -8.74 4.82 29.43
CA ASP A 12 -9.92 5.62 29.14
C ASP A 12 -10.12 6.77 30.18
N SER A 13 -11.14 7.59 29.95
CA SER A 13 -11.52 8.71 30.79
C SER A 13 -11.99 8.31 32.21
N THR A 14 -12.22 7.02 32.46
CA THR A 14 -12.53 6.49 33.81
C THR A 14 -11.29 5.95 34.52
N GLY A 15 -10.12 6.02 33.86
CA GLY A 15 -8.86 5.48 34.37
C GLY A 15 -8.66 3.98 34.13
N ARG A 16 -9.58 3.32 33.45
CA ARG A 16 -9.48 1.88 33.15
C ARG A 16 -8.38 1.62 32.14
N LYS A 17 -7.55 0.62 32.43
CA LYS A 17 -6.39 0.21 31.65
C LYS A 17 -6.76 -0.92 30.68
N TYR A 18 -6.29 -0.81 29.43
CA TYR A 18 -6.44 -1.82 28.37
C TYR A 18 -5.10 -2.14 27.75
N LEU A 19 -4.87 -3.38 27.38
CA LEU A 19 -3.77 -3.76 26.50
C LEU A 19 -4.15 -3.38 25.06
N ASP A 20 -3.33 -2.52 24.44
CA ASP A 20 -3.52 -2.15 23.04
C ASP A 20 -2.81 -3.13 22.11
N ALA A 21 -3.41 -4.31 21.91
CA ALA A 21 -2.91 -5.32 20.98
C ALA A 21 -3.03 -4.91 19.50
N PHE A 22 -3.67 -3.77 19.23
CA PHE A 22 -3.91 -3.24 17.89
C PHE A 22 -2.92 -2.13 17.50
N ALA A 23 -2.01 -1.75 18.43
CA ALA A 23 -0.98 -0.74 18.24
C ALA A 23 -1.51 0.58 17.63
N GLY A 24 -2.63 1.08 18.15
CA GLY A 24 -3.28 2.29 17.63
C GLY A 24 -3.67 2.19 16.15
N LEU A 25 -4.18 1.06 15.71
CA LEU A 25 -4.45 0.72 14.31
C LEU A 25 -3.14 0.66 13.47
N TRP A 26 -2.17 -0.15 13.96
CA TRP A 26 -0.84 -0.38 13.35
C TRP A 26 0.07 0.85 13.25
N CYS A 27 -0.26 1.93 13.95
CA CYS A 27 0.49 3.18 13.86
C CYS A 27 1.54 3.36 14.97
N VAL A 28 1.48 2.57 16.05
CA VAL A 28 2.32 2.73 17.26
C VAL A 28 3.11 1.45 17.54
N ASN A 29 3.81 0.93 16.55
CA ASN A 29 4.54 -0.34 16.62
C ASN A 29 5.68 -0.34 17.65
N ILE A 30 6.21 0.82 18.02
CA ILE A 30 7.27 0.99 19.02
C ILE A 30 6.75 1.30 20.43
N GLY A 31 5.43 1.30 20.61
CA GLY A 31 4.77 1.65 21.88
C GLY A 31 4.64 3.16 22.13
N TYR A 32 3.84 3.47 23.15
CA TYR A 32 3.51 4.82 23.54
C TYR A 32 4.55 5.42 24.51
N GLY A 33 4.61 6.76 24.62
CA GLY A 33 5.39 7.47 25.62
C GLY A 33 6.90 7.48 25.36
N ARG A 34 7.34 7.35 24.12
CA ARG A 34 8.74 7.40 23.69
C ARG A 34 9.28 8.82 23.78
N ARG A 35 9.85 9.17 24.95
CA ARG A 35 10.35 10.52 25.25
C ARG A 35 11.44 10.97 24.30
N GLU A 36 12.34 10.08 23.94
CA GLU A 36 13.43 10.33 23.00
C GLU A 36 12.93 10.82 21.63
N ILE A 37 11.79 10.34 21.16
CA ILE A 37 11.16 10.81 19.91
C ILE A 37 10.55 12.20 20.12
N ALA A 38 9.81 12.39 21.21
CA ALA A 38 9.23 13.70 21.54
C ALA A 38 10.28 14.80 21.64
N ASP A 39 11.44 14.49 22.24
CA ASP A 39 12.56 15.43 22.37
C ASP A 39 13.22 15.76 21.02
N VAL A 40 13.35 14.78 20.12
CA VAL A 40 13.86 15.03 18.76
C VAL A 40 12.87 15.90 17.97
N VAL A 41 11.57 15.60 18.05
CA VAL A 41 10.53 16.41 17.39
C VAL A 41 10.56 17.85 17.91
N ARG A 42 10.59 18.05 19.24
CA ARG A 42 10.67 19.38 19.85
C ARG A 42 11.89 20.15 19.38
N ARG A 43 13.07 19.53 19.34
CA ARG A 43 14.30 20.15 18.85
C ARG A 43 14.18 20.57 17.40
N GLN A 44 13.70 19.66 16.52
CA GLN A 44 13.53 19.94 15.09
C GLN A 44 12.52 21.06 14.83
N MET A 45 11.42 21.10 15.59
CA MET A 45 10.43 22.17 15.51
C MET A 45 10.97 23.54 15.90
N ASN A 46 11.92 23.59 16.84
CA ASN A 46 12.58 24.82 17.23
C ASN A 46 13.65 25.29 16.23
N GLU A 47 14.32 24.35 15.56
CA GLU A 47 15.41 24.64 14.61
C GLU A 47 14.88 24.96 13.21
N LEU A 48 14.09 24.06 12.63
CA LEU A 48 13.50 24.21 11.31
C LEU A 48 12.22 23.37 11.22
N PRO A 49 11.05 23.95 11.53
CA PRO A 49 9.77 23.20 11.55
C PRO A 49 9.30 22.78 10.17
N TYR A 50 9.63 23.59 9.15
CA TYR A 50 9.25 23.33 7.76
C TYR A 50 10.20 24.02 6.79
N TYR A 51 10.50 23.34 5.70
CA TYR A 51 10.97 23.97 4.46
C TYR A 51 10.51 23.15 3.27
N ASN A 52 10.26 23.81 2.15
CA ASN A 52 9.77 23.13 0.94
C ASN A 52 10.85 22.24 0.30
N ALA A 53 10.42 21.19 -0.41
CA ALA A 53 11.29 20.31 -1.17
C ALA A 53 11.24 20.61 -2.69
N PHE A 54 10.70 21.76 -3.08
CA PHE A 54 10.68 22.24 -4.44
C PHE A 54 11.94 23.09 -4.75
N PHE A 55 12.15 23.41 -5.99
CA PHE A 55 13.22 24.31 -6.45
C PHE A 55 14.64 23.89 -6.06
N GLY A 56 14.86 22.56 -5.94
CA GLY A 56 16.20 22.04 -5.65
C GLY A 56 16.62 22.12 -4.18
N THR A 57 15.70 22.37 -3.27
CA THR A 57 15.93 22.40 -1.83
C THR A 57 15.50 21.10 -1.16
N THR A 58 16.12 20.77 -0.02
CA THR A 58 15.75 19.66 0.86
C THR A 58 16.23 19.96 2.28
N THR A 59 15.87 19.09 3.22
CA THR A 59 16.32 19.21 4.62
C THR A 59 17.14 17.99 5.03
N PRO A 60 18.12 18.13 5.95
CA PRO A 60 18.91 17.00 6.41
C PRO A 60 18.08 15.80 6.90
N PRO A 61 17.03 15.98 7.74
CA PRO A 61 16.21 14.85 8.18
C PRO A 61 15.54 14.09 7.01
N ALA A 62 15.01 14.81 6.01
CA ALA A 62 14.38 14.19 4.85
C ALA A 62 15.39 13.37 4.03
N THR A 63 16.59 13.93 3.80
CA THR A 63 17.66 13.25 3.05
C THR A 63 18.14 11.99 3.78
N LEU A 64 18.37 12.07 5.09
CA LEU A 64 18.81 10.93 5.90
C LEU A 64 17.72 9.83 5.95
N LEU A 65 16.46 10.22 6.07
CA LEU A 65 15.35 9.26 6.05
C LEU A 65 15.23 8.59 4.68
N ALA A 66 15.32 9.34 3.58
CA ALA A 66 15.30 8.78 2.23
C ALA A 66 16.42 7.77 2.02
N GLN A 67 17.64 8.10 2.46
CA GLN A 67 18.79 7.19 2.41
C GLN A 67 18.55 5.91 3.22
N LYS A 68 17.99 6.06 4.43
CA LYS A 68 17.66 4.92 5.30
C LYS A 68 16.59 4.02 4.68
N ILE A 69 15.53 4.58 4.13
CA ILE A 69 14.47 3.83 3.43
C ILE A 69 15.08 3.08 2.23
N ALA A 70 15.83 3.77 1.37
CA ALA A 70 16.45 3.15 0.20
C ALA A 70 17.39 1.99 0.57
N SER A 71 18.08 2.05 1.72
CA SER A 71 18.94 0.96 2.19
C SER A 71 18.18 -0.32 2.58
N HIS A 72 16.87 -0.25 2.78
CA HIS A 72 16.02 -1.38 3.12
C HIS A 72 15.06 -1.82 2.00
N ALA A 73 14.85 -0.96 0.99
CA ALA A 73 13.84 -1.19 -0.05
C ALA A 73 14.25 -2.19 -1.14
N GLY A 74 15.45 -2.73 -1.09
CA GLY A 74 15.94 -3.70 -2.07
C GLY A 74 16.58 -3.06 -3.32
N PRO A 75 17.17 -3.90 -4.19
CA PRO A 75 17.93 -3.43 -5.34
C PRO A 75 17.09 -2.59 -6.31
N GLY A 76 17.62 -1.43 -6.71
CA GLY A 76 16.96 -0.53 -7.66
C GLY A 76 15.94 0.44 -7.06
N MET A 77 15.51 0.24 -5.82
CA MET A 77 14.59 1.12 -5.10
C MET A 77 15.34 2.23 -4.35
N ASN A 78 15.92 3.16 -5.06
CA ASN A 78 16.83 4.18 -4.51
C ASN A 78 16.32 5.63 -4.60
N HIS A 79 15.05 5.81 -4.97
CA HIS A 79 14.37 7.09 -4.99
C HIS A 79 13.20 7.06 -4.00
N VAL A 80 13.08 8.10 -3.18
CA VAL A 80 12.01 8.23 -2.19
C VAL A 80 11.26 9.53 -2.42
N PHE A 81 9.95 9.43 -2.52
CA PHE A 81 9.03 10.55 -2.59
C PHE A 81 8.13 10.53 -1.34
N PHE A 82 8.20 11.58 -0.53
CA PHE A 82 7.39 11.67 0.69
C PHE A 82 6.03 12.27 0.42
N THR A 83 5.01 11.69 1.06
CA THR A 83 3.63 12.17 1.07
C THR A 83 3.13 12.25 2.51
N ASN A 84 1.94 12.84 2.72
CA ASN A 84 1.36 12.97 4.06
C ASN A 84 0.50 11.77 4.47
N SER A 85 0.17 10.90 3.53
CA SER A 85 -0.66 9.70 3.78
C SER A 85 -0.42 8.61 2.74
N GLY A 86 -0.81 7.37 3.06
CA GLY A 86 -0.85 6.28 2.09
C GLY A 86 -1.80 6.57 0.92
N SER A 87 -2.93 7.25 1.18
CA SER A 87 -3.85 7.67 0.12
C SER A 87 -3.18 8.57 -0.91
N GLU A 88 -2.42 9.59 -0.45
CA GLU A 88 -1.65 10.47 -1.34
C GLU A 88 -0.52 9.71 -2.07
N ALA A 89 0.12 8.75 -1.41
CA ALA A 89 1.12 7.90 -2.05
C ALA A 89 0.50 7.10 -3.19
N ASN A 90 -0.68 6.51 -2.96
CA ASN A 90 -1.41 5.75 -3.98
C ASN A 90 -1.89 6.63 -5.14
N ASP A 91 -2.45 7.80 -4.89
CA ASP A 91 -2.79 8.75 -5.95
C ASP A 91 -1.57 9.19 -6.76
N THR A 92 -0.43 9.38 -6.09
CA THR A 92 0.81 9.81 -6.72
C THR A 92 1.38 8.75 -7.64
N TRP A 93 1.60 7.52 -7.16
CA TRP A 93 2.16 6.47 -8.02
C TRP A 93 1.19 6.08 -9.14
N PHE A 94 -0.12 6.08 -8.90
CA PHE A 94 -1.14 5.79 -9.91
C PHE A 94 -1.06 6.76 -11.10
N ARG A 95 -0.82 8.03 -10.82
CA ARG A 95 -0.55 9.05 -11.84
C ARG A 95 0.84 8.86 -12.47
N MET A 96 1.87 8.60 -11.67
CA MET A 96 3.25 8.43 -12.15
C MET A 96 3.40 7.22 -13.07
N ALA A 97 2.71 6.12 -12.82
CA ALA A 97 2.73 4.94 -13.69
C ALA A 97 2.30 5.29 -15.12
N ARG A 98 1.28 6.13 -15.28
CA ARG A 98 0.83 6.60 -16.61
C ARG A 98 1.87 7.47 -17.29
N VAL A 99 2.51 8.37 -16.56
CA VAL A 99 3.60 9.22 -17.07
C VAL A 99 4.80 8.37 -17.48
N TYR A 100 5.17 7.39 -16.68
CA TYR A 100 6.25 6.43 -16.96
C TYR A 100 6.01 5.70 -18.28
N TRP A 101 4.85 5.08 -18.45
CA TRP A 101 4.54 4.34 -19.67
C TRP A 101 4.45 5.24 -20.90
N LYS A 102 3.89 6.45 -20.77
CA LYS A 102 3.88 7.44 -21.84
C LYS A 102 5.30 7.83 -22.26
N ALA A 103 6.21 8.04 -21.31
CA ALA A 103 7.61 8.38 -21.59
C ALA A 103 8.36 7.25 -22.30
N LEU A 104 7.98 5.99 -22.06
CA LEU A 104 8.52 4.82 -22.75
C LEU A 104 7.85 4.49 -24.10
N GLY A 105 6.94 5.35 -24.58
CA GLY A 105 6.25 5.13 -25.86
C GLY A 105 5.01 4.22 -25.79
N HIS A 106 4.50 3.93 -24.60
CA HIS A 106 3.31 3.10 -24.35
C HIS A 106 2.15 3.90 -23.75
N PRO A 107 1.61 4.95 -24.39
CA PRO A 107 0.61 5.85 -23.82
C PRO A 107 -0.75 5.17 -23.53
N ALA A 108 -1.02 4.02 -24.12
CA ALA A 108 -2.22 3.22 -23.86
C ALA A 108 -2.20 2.50 -22.50
N LYS A 109 -1.02 2.25 -21.91
CA LYS A 109 -0.87 1.61 -20.60
C LYS A 109 -1.34 2.55 -19.49
N THR A 110 -2.64 2.53 -19.20
CA THR A 110 -3.30 3.40 -18.21
C THR A 110 -4.13 2.64 -17.19
N LYS A 111 -4.47 1.37 -17.47
CA LYS A 111 -5.31 0.54 -16.60
C LYS A 111 -4.47 -0.07 -15.47
N VAL A 112 -5.05 -0.18 -14.30
CA VAL A 112 -4.45 -0.80 -13.12
C VAL A 112 -5.35 -1.93 -12.63
N ILE A 113 -4.72 -3.06 -12.29
CA ILE A 113 -5.40 -4.19 -11.69
C ILE A 113 -5.05 -4.21 -10.20
N ALA A 114 -6.06 -4.43 -9.34
CA ALA A 114 -5.94 -4.57 -7.89
C ALA A 114 -6.68 -5.83 -7.42
N ARG A 115 -6.80 -6.03 -6.11
CA ARG A 115 -7.48 -7.19 -5.55
C ARG A 115 -8.81 -6.82 -4.90
N ARG A 116 -9.80 -7.71 -5.01
CA ARG A 116 -11.00 -7.63 -4.18
C ARG A 116 -10.61 -7.56 -2.69
N ASN A 117 -11.38 -6.80 -1.93
CA ASN A 117 -11.21 -6.63 -0.49
C ASN A 117 -9.86 -6.00 -0.08
N GLY A 118 -9.08 -5.46 -1.04
CA GLY A 118 -7.88 -4.66 -0.76
C GLY A 118 -8.23 -3.27 -0.25
N TYR A 119 -7.31 -2.64 0.49
CA TYR A 119 -7.45 -1.26 0.96
C TYR A 119 -6.24 -0.43 0.52
N HIS A 120 -6.49 0.62 -0.23
CA HIS A 120 -5.44 1.49 -0.80
C HIS A 120 -5.67 2.98 -0.50
N GLY A 121 -6.51 3.29 0.47
CA GLY A 121 -6.77 4.66 0.90
C GLY A 121 -8.21 5.11 0.70
N SER A 122 -8.48 6.37 1.07
CA SER A 122 -9.83 6.97 1.09
C SER A 122 -10.05 8.08 0.07
N THR A 123 -9.03 8.44 -0.72
CA THR A 123 -9.19 9.30 -1.91
C THR A 123 -9.95 8.56 -3.01
N VAL A 124 -10.46 9.27 -3.99
CA VAL A 124 -11.21 8.65 -5.10
C VAL A 124 -10.36 7.58 -5.82
N ALA A 125 -9.08 7.84 -6.09
CA ALA A 125 -8.21 6.84 -6.69
C ALA A 125 -7.86 5.72 -5.69
N GLY A 126 -7.51 6.04 -4.45
CA GLY A 126 -7.24 5.05 -3.39
C GLY A 126 -8.43 4.12 -3.15
N ALA A 127 -9.64 4.67 -3.02
CA ALA A 127 -10.86 3.88 -2.86
C ALA A 127 -11.21 3.05 -4.10
N SER A 128 -10.88 3.54 -5.30
CA SER A 128 -11.04 2.79 -6.55
C SER A 128 -10.06 1.63 -6.68
N LEU A 129 -8.79 1.84 -6.30
CA LEU A 129 -7.78 0.79 -6.23
C LEU A 129 -8.13 -0.24 -5.16
N GLY A 130 -8.69 0.20 -4.03
CA GLY A 130 -9.30 -0.69 -3.05
C GLY A 130 -10.41 -1.55 -3.67
N GLY A 131 -10.61 -2.74 -3.13
CA GLY A 131 -11.61 -3.70 -3.61
C GLY A 131 -12.75 -3.94 -2.63
N MET A 132 -12.95 -3.05 -1.66
CA MET A 132 -14.01 -3.15 -0.66
C MET A 132 -15.35 -2.71 -1.24
N LYS A 133 -16.28 -3.64 -1.38
CA LYS A 133 -17.60 -3.43 -2.00
C LYS A 133 -18.33 -2.21 -1.42
N TRP A 134 -18.35 -2.08 -0.09
CA TRP A 134 -19.03 -0.99 0.58
C TRP A 134 -18.45 0.41 0.27
N MET A 135 -17.14 0.50 -0.05
CA MET A 135 -16.55 1.75 -0.52
C MET A 135 -16.98 2.07 -1.95
N HIS A 136 -17.06 1.08 -2.80
CA HIS A 136 -17.51 1.26 -4.19
C HIS A 136 -18.99 1.69 -4.27
N GLU A 137 -19.82 1.21 -3.37
CA GLU A 137 -21.24 1.57 -3.28
C GLU A 137 -21.48 3.03 -2.88
N GLN A 138 -20.48 3.74 -2.36
CA GLN A 138 -20.62 5.14 -1.92
C GLN A 138 -20.71 6.17 -3.05
N GLY A 139 -20.35 5.85 -4.28
CA GLY A 139 -20.45 6.82 -5.35
C GLY A 139 -19.74 6.48 -6.64
N SER A 140 -20.30 5.55 -7.42
CA SER A 140 -19.80 5.24 -8.77
C SER A 140 -18.33 4.83 -8.84
N LEU A 141 -17.85 4.09 -7.84
CA LEU A 141 -16.51 3.52 -7.85
C LEU A 141 -16.56 2.05 -8.25
N PRO A 142 -15.46 1.48 -8.76
CA PRO A 142 -14.20 2.16 -9.07
C PRO A 142 -14.30 3.08 -10.29
N ILE A 143 -13.37 4.04 -10.38
CA ILE A 143 -13.22 4.87 -11.58
C ILE A 143 -12.79 4.03 -12.78
N ASP A 144 -13.06 4.53 -13.99
CA ASP A 144 -12.61 3.88 -15.22
C ASP A 144 -11.09 3.64 -15.23
N GLY A 145 -10.70 2.45 -15.70
CA GLY A 145 -9.29 2.05 -15.77
C GLY A 145 -8.79 1.33 -14.51
N VAL A 146 -9.64 1.06 -13.52
CA VAL A 146 -9.32 0.18 -12.40
C VAL A 146 -10.14 -1.11 -12.49
N ALA A 147 -9.48 -2.25 -12.41
CA ALA A 147 -10.08 -3.58 -12.42
C ALA A 147 -9.61 -4.40 -11.21
N HIS A 148 -10.38 -5.42 -10.83
CA HIS A 148 -10.07 -6.24 -9.68
C HIS A 148 -10.05 -7.72 -10.04
N ILE A 149 -9.14 -8.46 -9.39
CA ILE A 149 -9.08 -9.92 -9.36
C ILE A 149 -9.41 -10.46 -7.97
N GLY A 150 -9.43 -11.77 -7.79
CA GLY A 150 -9.65 -12.43 -6.51
C GLY A 150 -8.61 -12.06 -5.45
N GLN A 151 -8.93 -12.43 -4.21
CA GLN A 151 -8.03 -12.30 -3.06
C GLN A 151 -7.40 -13.67 -2.72
N PRO A 152 -6.15 -13.71 -2.21
CA PRO A 152 -5.48 -14.97 -1.90
C PRO A 152 -5.91 -15.54 -0.53
N TYR A 153 -7.21 -15.62 -0.26
CA TYR A 153 -7.76 -16.04 1.03
C TYR A 153 -8.08 -17.55 1.02
N TRP A 154 -7.04 -18.37 1.11
CA TRP A 154 -7.18 -19.83 1.07
C TRP A 154 -8.15 -20.39 2.10
N TYR A 155 -8.12 -19.89 3.34
CA TYR A 155 -8.98 -20.38 4.42
C TYR A 155 -10.48 -20.31 4.09
N ALA A 156 -10.91 -19.27 3.38
CA ALA A 156 -12.32 -19.08 3.02
C ALA A 156 -12.67 -19.53 1.59
N GLU A 157 -11.71 -19.48 0.67
CA GLU A 157 -11.97 -19.64 -0.77
C GLU A 157 -11.19 -20.81 -1.37
N GLY A 158 -10.35 -21.51 -0.60
CA GLY A 158 -9.50 -22.60 -1.09
C GLY A 158 -10.26 -23.88 -1.51
N GLY A 159 -11.39 -24.14 -0.86
CA GLY A 159 -12.14 -25.39 -1.10
C GLY A 159 -11.26 -26.61 -0.84
N ASP A 160 -11.22 -27.54 -1.79
CA ASP A 160 -10.43 -28.76 -1.72
C ASP A 160 -8.97 -28.58 -2.17
N LEU A 161 -8.58 -27.38 -2.60
CA LEU A 161 -7.22 -27.10 -3.05
C LEU A 161 -6.25 -26.96 -1.87
N SER A 162 -5.04 -27.46 -2.02
CA SER A 162 -3.96 -27.15 -1.10
C SER A 162 -3.63 -25.63 -1.14
N PRO A 163 -3.02 -25.06 -0.10
CA PRO A 163 -2.59 -23.66 -0.12
C PRO A 163 -1.73 -23.32 -1.34
N ALA A 164 -0.83 -24.21 -1.72
CA ALA A 164 0.06 -23.99 -2.86
C ALA A 164 -0.70 -23.94 -4.20
N GLU A 165 -1.62 -24.86 -4.43
CA GLU A 165 -2.46 -24.89 -5.65
C GLU A 165 -3.37 -23.67 -5.73
N PHE A 166 -4.01 -23.30 -4.60
CA PHE A 166 -4.86 -22.14 -4.52
C PHE A 166 -4.08 -20.84 -4.78
N GLY A 167 -2.88 -20.71 -4.21
CA GLY A 167 -2.02 -19.56 -4.44
C GLY A 167 -1.68 -19.36 -5.91
N LEU A 168 -1.32 -20.43 -6.62
CA LEU A 168 -1.07 -20.40 -8.05
C LEU A 168 -2.35 -20.08 -8.86
N LYS A 169 -3.49 -20.68 -8.49
CA LYS A 169 -4.78 -20.43 -9.15
C LYS A 169 -5.14 -18.95 -9.11
N VAL A 170 -5.16 -18.35 -7.90
CA VAL A 170 -5.55 -16.95 -7.72
C VAL A 170 -4.53 -15.99 -8.34
N ALA A 171 -3.23 -16.31 -8.29
CA ALA A 171 -2.23 -15.52 -8.98
C ALA A 171 -2.44 -15.48 -10.50
N ARG A 172 -2.88 -16.56 -11.10
CA ARG A 172 -3.13 -16.66 -12.55
C ARG A 172 -4.35 -15.87 -13.01
N GLU A 173 -5.28 -15.55 -12.13
CA GLU A 173 -6.37 -14.61 -12.45
C GLU A 173 -5.83 -13.26 -12.93
N LEU A 174 -4.63 -12.85 -12.49
CA LEU A 174 -3.96 -11.66 -13.01
C LEU A 174 -3.67 -11.79 -14.51
N ASN A 175 -3.18 -12.96 -14.94
CA ASN A 175 -2.90 -13.19 -16.35
C ASN A 175 -4.18 -13.15 -17.19
N GLU A 176 -5.25 -13.79 -16.73
CA GLU A 176 -6.56 -13.77 -17.39
C GLU A 176 -7.13 -12.35 -17.47
N LYS A 177 -7.00 -11.56 -16.41
CA LYS A 177 -7.46 -10.18 -16.39
C LYS A 177 -6.65 -9.28 -17.33
N ILE A 178 -5.34 -9.51 -17.46
CA ILE A 178 -4.51 -8.81 -18.45
C ILE A 178 -4.97 -9.13 -19.87
N ASP A 179 -5.25 -10.39 -20.17
CA ASP A 179 -5.75 -10.80 -21.49
C ASP A 179 -7.12 -10.16 -21.79
N GLU A 180 -8.03 -10.12 -20.81
CA GLU A 180 -9.34 -9.45 -20.92
C GLU A 180 -9.22 -7.95 -21.23
N LEU A 181 -8.30 -7.26 -20.56
CA LEU A 181 -8.13 -5.81 -20.68
C LEU A 181 -7.28 -5.37 -21.88
N GLY A 182 -6.52 -6.30 -22.47
CA GLY A 182 -5.46 -6.06 -23.45
C GLY A 182 -4.16 -5.64 -22.76
N GLU A 183 -3.09 -6.41 -22.97
CA GLU A 183 -1.78 -6.19 -22.31
C GLU A 183 -1.22 -4.78 -22.57
N GLU A 184 -1.46 -4.25 -23.77
CA GLU A 184 -1.05 -2.91 -24.18
C GLU A 184 -1.72 -1.79 -23.37
N ASN A 185 -2.80 -2.09 -22.65
CA ASN A 185 -3.57 -1.13 -21.85
C ASN A 185 -3.23 -1.19 -20.35
N VAL A 186 -2.59 -2.28 -19.87
CA VAL A 186 -2.35 -2.50 -18.45
C VAL A 186 -1.01 -1.89 -18.03
N ALA A 187 -1.07 -0.94 -17.09
CA ALA A 187 0.09 -0.24 -16.55
C ALA A 187 0.73 -0.97 -15.37
N ALA A 188 -0.10 -1.47 -14.44
CA ALA A 188 0.37 -1.98 -13.17
C ALA A 188 -0.61 -3.00 -12.56
N PHE A 189 -0.06 -3.84 -11.68
CA PHE A 189 -0.79 -4.54 -10.63
C PHE A 189 -0.38 -3.97 -9.27
N VAL A 190 -1.36 -3.65 -8.40
CA VAL A 190 -1.12 -3.17 -7.03
C VAL A 190 -1.73 -4.11 -6.02
N ALA A 191 -1.00 -4.39 -4.95
CA ALA A 191 -1.52 -5.21 -3.86
C ALA A 191 -0.69 -5.03 -2.56
N GLU A 192 -1.36 -5.22 -1.44
CA GLU A 192 -0.74 -5.34 -0.12
C GLU A 192 0.00 -6.69 -0.01
N PRO A 193 1.21 -6.77 0.55
CA PRO A 193 1.87 -8.06 0.82
C PRO A 193 1.00 -9.01 1.66
N ILE A 194 0.32 -8.46 2.66
CA ILE A 194 -0.73 -9.08 3.47
C ILE A 194 -1.91 -8.11 3.45
N GLN A 195 -3.10 -8.54 3.02
CA GLN A 195 -4.27 -7.67 3.03
C GLN A 195 -4.68 -7.35 4.47
N GLY A 196 -4.33 -6.14 4.94
CA GLY A 196 -4.56 -5.74 6.31
C GLY A 196 -6.03 -5.53 6.63
N ALA A 197 -6.63 -4.45 6.14
CA ALA A 197 -8.02 -4.08 6.39
C ALA A 197 -9.03 -5.11 5.85
N GLY A 198 -8.66 -5.87 4.83
CA GLY A 198 -9.47 -6.95 4.28
C GLY A 198 -9.63 -8.18 5.19
N GLY A 199 -8.88 -8.26 6.30
CA GLY A 199 -8.99 -9.34 7.27
C GLY A 199 -7.67 -10.02 7.64
N VAL A 200 -6.53 -9.32 7.51
CA VAL A 200 -5.18 -9.87 7.75
C VAL A 200 -4.95 -11.14 6.93
N ILE A 201 -5.24 -11.06 5.65
CA ILE A 201 -5.17 -12.20 4.73
C ILE A 201 -3.74 -12.41 4.30
N VAL A 202 -3.12 -13.45 4.82
CA VAL A 202 -1.76 -13.89 4.45
C VAL A 202 -1.87 -14.78 3.21
N PRO A 203 -1.26 -14.39 2.08
CA PRO A 203 -1.33 -15.20 0.86
C PRO A 203 -0.51 -16.49 1.00
N PRO A 204 -0.88 -17.58 0.30
CA PRO A 204 -0.03 -18.77 0.19
C PRO A 204 1.35 -18.43 -0.39
N GLU A 205 2.36 -19.21 -0.02
CA GLU A 205 3.77 -18.98 -0.42
C GLU A 205 3.98 -18.92 -1.94
N THR A 206 3.16 -19.62 -2.71
CA THR A 206 3.24 -19.66 -4.18
C THR A 206 2.68 -18.41 -4.87
N TYR A 207 1.88 -17.60 -4.16
CA TYR A 207 1.17 -16.46 -4.75
C TYR A 207 2.11 -15.38 -5.28
N TRP A 208 2.96 -14.81 -4.44
CA TRP A 208 3.83 -13.70 -4.82
C TRP A 208 4.89 -14.03 -5.87
N PRO A 209 5.56 -15.21 -5.81
CA PRO A 209 6.45 -15.60 -6.89
C PRO A 209 5.77 -15.67 -8.26
N GLU A 210 4.55 -16.18 -8.31
CA GLU A 210 3.78 -16.27 -9.57
C GLU A 210 3.31 -14.88 -10.04
N ILE A 211 2.83 -14.01 -9.14
CA ILE A 211 2.49 -12.61 -9.45
C ILE A 211 3.70 -11.88 -10.04
N ALA A 212 4.86 -11.97 -9.40
CA ALA A 212 6.08 -11.32 -9.87
C ALA A 212 6.49 -11.85 -11.27
N ARG A 213 6.38 -13.16 -11.48
CA ARG A 213 6.64 -13.79 -12.76
C ARG A 213 5.71 -13.26 -13.86
N ILE A 214 4.41 -13.16 -13.56
CA ILE A 214 3.42 -12.65 -14.51
C ILE A 214 3.69 -11.18 -14.83
N CYS A 215 3.86 -10.33 -13.83
CA CYS A 215 4.12 -8.90 -14.05
C CYS A 215 5.36 -8.68 -14.93
N LYS A 216 6.43 -9.44 -14.67
CA LYS A 216 7.66 -9.38 -15.46
C LYS A 216 7.44 -9.86 -16.90
N ALA A 217 6.75 -10.98 -17.08
CA ALA A 217 6.50 -11.56 -18.42
C ALA A 217 5.60 -10.67 -19.28
N ARG A 218 4.65 -9.98 -18.66
CA ARG A 218 3.68 -9.09 -19.31
C ARG A 218 4.11 -7.63 -19.36
N ASN A 219 5.34 -7.33 -18.92
CA ASN A 219 5.88 -5.97 -18.91
C ASN A 219 4.89 -4.96 -18.28
N ILE A 220 4.44 -5.26 -17.05
CA ILE A 220 3.63 -4.36 -16.22
C ILE A 220 4.33 -4.10 -14.90
N LEU A 221 4.05 -2.95 -14.28
CA LEU A 221 4.61 -2.61 -12.98
C LEU A 221 3.97 -3.46 -11.88
N LEU A 222 4.78 -3.91 -10.91
CA LEU A 222 4.31 -4.50 -9.67
C LEU A 222 4.46 -3.45 -8.56
N VAL A 223 3.36 -3.06 -7.94
CA VAL A 223 3.30 -2.07 -6.86
C VAL A 223 2.91 -2.78 -5.57
N SER A 224 3.76 -2.64 -4.56
CA SER A 224 3.49 -3.12 -3.19
C SER A 224 3.04 -1.94 -2.34
N ASP A 225 1.86 -2.05 -1.73
CA ASP A 225 1.30 -1.04 -0.84
C ASP A 225 1.29 -1.53 0.62
#